data_f525ed49aaa58af454e22cf7b115fde9
#
_entry.id   f525ed49aaa58af454e22cf7b115fde9
#
_cell.length_a   1.000
_cell.length_b   1.000
_cell.length_c   1.000
_cell.angle_alpha   90.00
_cell.angle_beta   90.00
_cell.angle_gamma   90.00
#
_symmetry.space_group_name_H-M   'P 1'
#
loop_
_entity.id
_entity.type
_entity.pdbx_description
1 polymer ?
#
loop_
_entity_poly.entity_id
_entity_poly.type
_entity_poly.pdbx_seq_one_letter_code
_entity_poly.pdbx_strand_id
1 'polypeptide(L)'
;MTKKIALLASGKGSNAKNISAFFKESENISVELICSNNSASPLFDFCKKNNISSHLIEGATKDDFEKLLLLFQKSKIDYIILCGFLLKIPYSIISTYKNKIINIHPSLLPKYGGKGMYGSRVHKAVILNNEKISGITIHFVNEEYDKGAVIFQKEHTLSFSET
;
A
#
# COMPACT_ATOMS: atom_id res chain seq x y z
N MET A 1 22.02 6.52 -7.99
CA MET A 1 21.40 6.96 -6.70
C MET A 1 20.33 5.96 -6.30
N THR A 2 20.41 5.43 -5.09
CA THR A 2 19.41 4.51 -4.53
C THR A 2 18.07 5.21 -4.31
N LYS A 3 16.97 4.65 -4.81
CA LYS A 3 15.61 5.16 -4.60
C LYS A 3 15.10 4.77 -3.23
N LYS A 4 14.59 5.74 -2.49
CA LYS A 4 14.07 5.57 -1.14
C LYS A 4 12.55 5.41 -1.17
N ILE A 5 12.03 4.35 -0.57
CA ILE A 5 10.60 4.09 -0.55
C ILE A 5 10.03 4.09 0.87
N ALA A 6 8.79 4.55 0.99
CA ALA A 6 7.98 4.40 2.18
C ALA A 6 6.85 3.40 1.93
N LEU A 7 6.59 2.53 2.89
CA LEU A 7 5.51 1.53 2.84
C LEU A 7 4.43 1.90 3.85
N LEU A 8 3.15 1.93 3.44
CA LEU A 8 2.01 2.22 4.30
C LEU A 8 1.10 1.00 4.40
N ALA A 9 0.73 0.61 5.61
CA ALA A 9 -0.19 -0.51 5.83
C ALA A 9 -1.07 -0.30 7.06
N SER A 10 -2.33 -0.77 6.99
CA SER A 10 -3.28 -0.70 8.12
C SER A 10 -3.42 -2.03 8.88
N GLY A 11 -3.03 -3.14 8.27
CA GLY A 11 -3.18 -4.48 8.83
C GLY A 11 -1.87 -5.10 9.33
N LYS A 12 -1.76 -6.43 9.15
CA LYS A 12 -0.59 -7.23 9.56
C LYS A 12 0.69 -6.91 8.76
N GLY A 13 0.56 -6.22 7.62
CA GLY A 13 1.66 -5.75 6.79
C GLY A 13 2.44 -6.84 6.06
N SER A 14 1.79 -7.94 5.67
CA SER A 14 2.45 -9.02 4.93
C SER A 14 3.14 -8.53 3.67
N ASN A 15 2.46 -7.70 2.85
CA ASN A 15 3.05 -7.12 1.66
C ASN A 15 4.23 -6.20 2.00
N ALA A 16 4.10 -5.36 3.04
CA ALA A 16 5.20 -4.49 3.46
C ALA A 16 6.44 -5.30 3.89
N LYS A 17 6.24 -6.39 4.64
CA LYS A 17 7.33 -7.29 5.04
C LYS A 17 7.98 -7.97 3.83
N ASN A 18 7.17 -8.47 2.88
CA ASN A 18 7.68 -9.11 1.67
C ASN A 18 8.47 -8.13 0.79
N ILE A 19 7.97 -6.91 0.58
CA ILE A 19 8.68 -5.86 -0.17
C ILE A 19 9.99 -5.51 0.53
N SER A 20 9.98 -5.35 1.87
CA SER A 20 11.20 -5.06 2.63
C SER A 20 12.24 -6.18 2.52
N ALA A 21 11.80 -7.44 2.58
CA ALA A 21 12.69 -8.59 2.42
C ALA A 21 13.27 -8.67 1.00
N PHE A 22 12.44 -8.40 -0.01
CA PHE A 22 12.86 -8.42 -1.41
C PHE A 22 13.94 -7.37 -1.72
N PHE A 23 13.82 -6.17 -1.16
CA PHE A 23 14.78 -5.09 -1.42
C PHE A 23 15.91 -5.01 -0.40
N LYS A 24 16.02 -5.96 0.53
CA LYS A 24 17.02 -5.92 1.61
C LYS A 24 18.45 -5.77 1.11
N GLU A 25 18.80 -6.49 0.06
CA GLU A 25 20.14 -6.49 -0.55
C GLU A 25 20.17 -5.68 -1.86
N SER A 26 19.17 -4.83 -2.10
CA SER A 26 19.12 -4.04 -3.34
C SER A 26 19.99 -2.79 -3.23
N GLU A 27 20.86 -2.59 -4.21
CA GLU A 27 21.64 -1.36 -4.33
C GLU A 27 20.82 -0.20 -4.91
N ASN A 28 19.70 -0.50 -5.56
CA ASN A 28 18.90 0.47 -6.31
C ASN A 28 17.70 1.00 -5.53
N ILE A 29 17.17 0.23 -4.56
CA ILE A 29 15.97 0.58 -3.78
C ILE A 29 16.23 0.30 -2.31
N SER A 30 15.87 1.26 -1.46
CA SER A 30 15.96 1.17 0.00
C SER A 30 14.59 1.43 0.63
N VAL A 31 14.15 0.54 1.54
CA VAL A 31 12.96 0.76 2.36
C VAL A 31 13.35 1.59 3.58
N GLU A 32 13.11 2.90 3.52
CA GLU A 32 13.52 3.84 4.56
C GLU A 32 12.51 3.95 5.70
N LEU A 33 11.22 3.78 5.39
CA LEU A 33 10.16 4.08 6.33
C LEU A 33 8.97 3.14 6.15
N ILE A 34 8.42 2.64 7.25
CA ILE A 34 7.15 1.91 7.27
C ILE A 34 6.18 2.66 8.19
N CYS A 35 4.99 2.99 7.67
CA CYS A 35 3.96 3.68 8.43
C CYS A 35 2.73 2.78 8.62
N SER A 36 2.09 2.88 9.77
CA SER A 36 0.82 2.23 10.04
C SER A 36 -0.10 3.16 10.83
N ASN A 37 -1.40 3.05 10.57
CA ASN A 37 -2.44 3.69 11.39
C ASN A 37 -3.05 2.73 12.43
N ASN A 38 -2.43 1.58 12.64
CA ASN A 38 -2.80 0.61 13.66
C ASN A 38 -1.65 0.47 14.66
N SER A 39 -1.85 0.99 15.86
CA SER A 39 -0.84 0.94 16.94
C SER A 39 -0.46 -0.47 17.37
N ALA A 40 -1.39 -1.44 17.22
CA ALA A 40 -1.15 -2.86 17.49
C ALA A 40 -0.55 -3.62 16.29
N SER A 41 -0.12 -2.93 15.22
CA SER A 41 0.43 -3.60 14.06
C SER A 41 1.76 -4.30 14.37
N PRO A 42 1.93 -5.57 14.00
CA PRO A 42 3.20 -6.28 14.16
C PRO A 42 4.31 -5.74 13.24
N LEU A 43 4.02 -4.70 12.46
CA LEU A 43 5.01 -4.00 11.65
C LEU A 43 6.02 -3.23 12.51
N PHE A 44 5.62 -2.71 13.66
CA PHE A 44 6.54 -1.95 14.52
C PHE A 44 7.65 -2.84 15.06
N ASP A 45 7.32 -4.06 15.53
CA ASP A 45 8.32 -5.03 15.94
C ASP A 45 9.21 -5.50 14.78
N PHE A 46 8.60 -5.69 13.60
CA PHE A 46 9.35 -6.02 12.39
C PHE A 46 10.36 -4.91 12.04
N CYS A 47 9.95 -3.65 12.07
CA CYS A 47 10.82 -2.50 11.78
C CYS A 47 11.99 -2.45 12.78
N LYS A 48 11.71 -2.59 14.08
CA LYS A 48 12.73 -2.62 15.12
C LYS A 48 13.78 -3.72 14.89
N LYS A 49 13.34 -4.94 14.55
CA LYS A 49 14.22 -6.09 14.28
C LYS A 49 15.08 -5.92 13.03
N ASN A 50 14.62 -5.14 12.06
CA ASN A 50 15.29 -4.96 10.76
C ASN A 50 15.94 -3.57 10.60
N ASN A 51 16.00 -2.76 11.65
CA ASN A 51 16.56 -1.39 11.65
C ASN A 51 15.89 -0.48 10.58
N ILE A 52 14.58 -0.64 10.35
CA ILE A 52 13.80 0.21 9.47
C ILE A 52 13.07 1.26 10.32
N SER A 53 13.08 2.51 9.91
CA SER A 53 12.32 3.56 10.58
C SER A 53 10.82 3.26 10.50
N SER A 54 10.09 3.54 11.59
CA SER A 54 8.64 3.34 11.61
C SER A 54 7.90 4.55 12.16
N HIS A 55 6.65 4.75 11.71
CA HIS A 55 5.81 5.87 12.15
C HIS A 55 4.36 5.41 12.34
N LEU A 56 3.77 5.80 13.48
CA LEU A 56 2.35 5.62 13.75
C LEU A 56 1.57 6.86 13.28
N ILE A 57 0.55 6.65 12.46
CA ILE A 57 -0.42 7.67 12.05
C ILE A 57 -1.58 7.58 13.03
N GLU A 58 -1.65 8.47 14.03
CA GLU A 58 -2.51 8.29 15.19
C GLU A 58 -4.00 8.52 14.92
N GLY A 59 -4.37 9.60 14.25
CA GLY A 59 -5.77 10.02 14.16
C GLY A 59 -6.34 10.11 12.76
N ALA A 60 -5.55 9.97 11.71
CA ALA A 60 -5.96 10.22 10.33
C ALA A 60 -6.53 11.63 10.10
N THR A 61 -6.12 12.58 10.92
CA THR A 61 -6.49 14.00 10.80
C THR A 61 -5.64 14.69 9.72
N LYS A 62 -6.04 15.91 9.37
CA LYS A 62 -5.25 16.73 8.45
C LYS A 62 -3.83 16.95 8.99
N ASP A 63 -3.69 17.24 10.27
CA ASP A 63 -2.40 17.46 10.93
C ASP A 63 -1.52 16.22 10.92
N ASP A 64 -2.08 15.03 11.10
CA ASP A 64 -1.31 13.78 11.01
C ASP A 64 -0.73 13.56 9.63
N PHE A 65 -1.51 13.87 8.60
CA PHE A 65 -1.02 13.76 7.22
C PHE A 65 -0.04 14.87 6.82
N GLU A 66 -0.14 16.06 7.40
CA GLU A 66 0.86 17.12 7.24
C GLU A 66 2.20 16.71 7.89
N LYS A 67 2.16 16.17 9.11
CA LYS A 67 3.34 15.60 9.78
C LYS A 67 3.96 14.45 8.95
N LEU A 68 3.12 13.58 8.41
CA LEU A 68 3.56 12.48 7.55
C LEU A 68 4.24 12.99 6.27
N LEU A 69 3.69 14.00 5.62
CA LEU A 69 4.29 14.63 4.44
C LEU A 69 5.66 15.22 4.75
N LEU A 70 5.79 15.95 5.85
CA LEU A 70 7.07 16.48 6.31
C LEU A 70 8.09 15.37 6.60
N LEU A 71 7.64 14.27 7.20
CA LEU A 71 8.49 13.10 7.45
C LEU A 71 9.00 12.49 6.14
N PHE A 72 8.13 12.33 5.13
CA PHE A 72 8.55 11.84 3.81
C PHE A 72 9.60 12.75 3.16
N GLN A 73 9.40 14.06 3.23
CA GLN A 73 10.34 15.03 2.67
C GLN A 73 11.69 15.00 3.41
N LYS A 74 11.67 14.99 4.74
CA LYS A 74 12.88 14.88 5.59
C LYS A 74 13.65 13.59 5.31
N SER A 75 12.96 12.49 5.13
CA SER A 75 13.55 11.18 4.80
C SER A 75 13.91 11.04 3.31
N LYS A 76 13.64 12.06 2.50
CA LYS A 76 13.90 12.09 1.05
C LYS A 76 13.26 10.88 0.34
N ILE A 77 12.01 10.58 0.68
CA ILE A 77 11.26 9.49 0.04
C ILE A 77 11.02 9.81 -1.43
N ASP A 78 11.35 8.88 -2.32
CA ASP A 78 11.10 8.99 -3.77
C ASP A 78 9.72 8.44 -4.14
N TYR A 79 9.30 7.32 -3.54
CA TYR A 79 8.02 6.65 -3.82
C TYR A 79 7.33 6.18 -2.55
N ILE A 80 6.01 6.17 -2.58
CA ILE A 80 5.15 5.68 -1.50
C ILE A 80 4.38 4.46 -2.03
N ILE A 81 4.43 3.34 -1.30
CA ILE A 81 3.73 2.11 -1.67
C ILE A 81 2.64 1.81 -0.63
N LEU A 82 1.39 1.73 -1.09
CA LEU A 82 0.27 1.34 -0.25
C LEU A 82 0.15 -0.18 -0.23
N CYS A 83 0.34 -0.77 0.94
CA CYS A 83 0.36 -2.21 1.19
C CYS A 83 -0.87 -2.63 2.01
N GLY A 84 -2.07 -2.40 1.50
CA GLY A 84 -3.30 -2.56 2.27
C GLY A 84 -3.49 -1.42 3.28
N PHE A 85 -3.24 -0.21 2.86
CA PHE A 85 -3.50 1.01 3.63
C PHE A 85 -4.93 1.48 3.37
N LEU A 86 -5.73 1.61 4.44
CA LEU A 86 -7.18 1.80 4.32
C LEU A 86 -7.63 3.26 4.39
N LEU A 87 -6.75 4.15 4.85
CA LEU A 87 -7.08 5.57 4.90
C LEU A 87 -6.92 6.21 3.52
N LYS A 88 -7.79 7.17 3.21
CA LYS A 88 -7.66 7.94 1.97
C LYS A 88 -6.43 8.83 2.06
N ILE A 89 -5.57 8.76 1.05
CA ILE A 89 -4.44 9.67 0.93
C ILE A 89 -4.96 11.08 0.57
N PRO A 90 -4.62 12.12 1.34
CA PRO A 90 -5.10 13.47 1.07
C PRO A 90 -4.41 14.09 -0.15
N TYR A 91 -5.09 15.06 -0.75
CA TYR A 91 -4.63 15.75 -1.94
C TYR A 91 -3.22 16.37 -1.78
N SER A 92 -2.88 16.89 -0.61
CA SER A 92 -1.55 17.45 -0.34
C SER A 92 -0.41 16.45 -0.57
N ILE A 93 -0.61 15.18 -0.18
CA ILE A 93 0.37 14.12 -0.43
C ILE A 93 0.32 13.68 -1.91
N ILE A 94 -0.89 13.51 -2.49
CA ILE A 94 -1.03 13.10 -3.89
C ILE A 94 -0.38 14.11 -4.84
N SER A 95 -0.61 15.41 -4.62
CA SER A 95 -0.04 16.46 -5.46
C SER A 95 1.49 16.54 -5.35
N THR A 96 2.04 16.40 -4.15
CA THR A 96 3.50 16.41 -3.90
C THR A 96 4.18 15.17 -4.50
N TYR A 97 3.53 14.01 -4.42
CA TYR A 97 4.03 12.72 -4.91
C TYR A 97 3.28 12.24 -6.16
N LYS A 98 2.94 13.18 -7.06
CA LYS A 98 2.25 12.86 -8.32
C LYS A 98 3.02 11.79 -9.10
N ASN A 99 2.31 10.71 -9.49
CA ASN A 99 2.88 9.53 -10.16
C ASN A 99 4.01 8.85 -9.36
N LYS A 100 4.02 8.99 -8.05
CA LYS A 100 4.99 8.36 -7.14
C LYS A 100 4.33 7.62 -5.98
N ILE A 101 3.00 7.55 -5.96
CA ILE A 101 2.25 6.74 -5.02
C ILE A 101 1.68 5.55 -5.78
N ILE A 102 2.01 4.35 -5.31
CA ILE A 102 1.62 3.08 -5.95
C ILE A 102 0.75 2.30 -4.96
N ASN A 103 -0.36 1.74 -5.43
CA ASN A 103 -1.23 0.87 -4.64
C ASN A 103 -1.24 -0.56 -5.20
N ILE A 104 -1.36 -1.53 -4.31
CA ILE A 104 -1.58 -2.94 -4.62
C ILE A 104 -3.03 -3.25 -4.29
N HIS A 105 -3.86 -3.45 -5.32
CA HIS A 105 -5.27 -3.77 -5.17
C HIS A 105 -5.52 -5.26 -5.44
N PRO A 106 -6.30 -5.98 -4.59
CA PRO A 106 -6.44 -7.44 -4.67
C PRO A 106 -7.53 -7.90 -5.66
N SER A 107 -7.70 -7.20 -6.77
CA SER A 107 -8.55 -7.63 -7.90
C SER A 107 -8.03 -7.12 -9.23
N LEU A 108 -8.66 -7.55 -10.32
CA LEU A 108 -8.43 -7.03 -11.67
C LEU A 108 -9.28 -5.76 -11.88
N LEU A 109 -8.71 -4.59 -11.62
CA LEU A 109 -9.39 -3.32 -11.85
C LEU A 109 -9.80 -3.17 -13.34
N PRO A 110 -10.94 -2.53 -13.61
CA PRO A 110 -11.80 -1.74 -12.70
C PRO A 110 -12.79 -2.57 -11.87
N LYS A 111 -12.90 -3.89 -12.07
CA LYS A 111 -13.79 -4.74 -11.28
C LYS A 111 -13.36 -4.77 -9.81
N TYR A 112 -14.35 -4.71 -8.91
CA TYR A 112 -14.12 -4.79 -7.45
C TYR A 112 -13.16 -3.73 -6.91
N GLY A 113 -13.08 -2.55 -7.56
CA GLY A 113 -12.39 -1.36 -7.08
C GLY A 113 -13.35 -0.32 -6.51
N GLY A 114 -12.79 0.76 -5.92
CA GLY A 114 -13.53 1.90 -5.43
C GLY A 114 -13.79 1.90 -3.93
N LYS A 115 -14.54 2.91 -3.46
CA LYS A 115 -14.78 3.14 -2.03
C LYS A 115 -15.37 1.92 -1.33
N GLY A 116 -14.72 1.45 -0.29
CA GLY A 116 -15.17 0.31 0.52
C GLY A 116 -14.68 -1.05 0.04
N MET A 117 -14.04 -1.13 -1.14
CA MET A 117 -13.49 -2.37 -1.71
C MET A 117 -12.03 -2.55 -1.27
N TYR A 118 -11.82 -3.31 -0.19
CA TYR A 118 -10.50 -3.61 0.36
C TYR A 118 -10.47 -4.94 1.11
N GLY A 119 -9.30 -5.56 1.17
CA GLY A 119 -9.05 -6.79 1.93
C GLY A 119 -10.05 -7.89 1.61
N SER A 120 -10.57 -8.56 2.64
CA SER A 120 -11.53 -9.66 2.49
C SER A 120 -12.85 -9.29 1.81
N ARG A 121 -13.22 -8.01 1.77
CA ARG A 121 -14.44 -7.57 1.06
C ARG A 121 -14.32 -7.79 -0.44
N VAL A 122 -13.15 -7.53 -1.01
CA VAL A 122 -12.86 -7.77 -2.43
C VAL A 122 -12.97 -9.26 -2.73
N HIS A 123 -12.28 -10.11 -1.97
CA HIS A 123 -12.31 -11.55 -2.17
C HIS A 123 -13.73 -12.12 -2.05
N LYS A 124 -14.50 -11.71 -1.02
CA LYS A 124 -15.89 -12.10 -0.87
C LYS A 124 -16.76 -11.68 -2.06
N ALA A 125 -16.58 -10.46 -2.56
CA ALA A 125 -17.34 -9.99 -3.72
C ALA A 125 -17.01 -10.79 -4.98
N VAL A 126 -15.74 -11.11 -5.22
CA VAL A 126 -15.31 -11.96 -6.34
C VAL A 126 -15.96 -13.34 -6.27
N ILE A 127 -15.95 -13.98 -5.10
CA ILE A 127 -16.56 -15.31 -4.90
C ILE A 127 -18.09 -15.26 -5.06
N LEU A 128 -18.75 -14.28 -4.43
CA LEU A 128 -20.22 -14.13 -4.53
C LEU A 128 -20.71 -13.88 -5.95
N ASN A 129 -19.88 -13.28 -6.80
CA ASN A 129 -20.20 -13.09 -8.22
C ASN A 129 -19.78 -14.28 -9.10
N ASN A 130 -19.37 -15.40 -8.51
CA ASN A 130 -18.96 -16.61 -9.23
C ASN A 130 -17.89 -16.35 -10.30
N GLU A 131 -16.98 -15.40 -10.07
CA GLU A 131 -15.89 -15.13 -11.01
C GLU A 131 -14.99 -16.36 -11.12
N LYS A 132 -14.52 -16.63 -12.33
CA LYS A 132 -13.58 -17.73 -12.60
C LYS A 132 -12.13 -17.29 -12.52
N ILE A 133 -11.91 -15.98 -12.66
CA ILE A 133 -10.60 -15.35 -12.69
C ILE A 133 -10.64 -14.17 -11.74
N SER A 134 -9.63 -14.04 -10.93
CA SER A 134 -9.33 -12.84 -10.15
C SER A 134 -7.87 -12.46 -10.34
N GLY A 135 -7.30 -11.65 -9.47
CA GLY A 135 -5.90 -11.29 -9.57
C GLY A 135 -5.52 -10.10 -8.70
N ILE A 136 -4.45 -9.46 -9.11
CA ILE A 136 -3.98 -8.23 -8.48
C ILE A 136 -3.79 -7.14 -9.52
N THR A 137 -3.97 -5.90 -9.10
CA THR A 137 -3.63 -4.71 -9.90
C THR A 137 -2.65 -3.84 -9.12
N ILE A 138 -1.55 -3.48 -9.75
CA ILE A 138 -0.64 -2.45 -9.29
C ILE A 138 -0.92 -1.20 -10.11
N HIS A 139 -1.23 -0.08 -9.45
CA HIS A 139 -1.61 1.15 -10.13
C HIS A 139 -1.09 2.41 -9.40
N PHE A 140 -0.98 3.50 -10.10
CA PHE A 140 -0.74 4.79 -9.49
C PHE A 140 -1.97 5.27 -8.72
N VAL A 141 -1.75 5.97 -7.62
CA VAL A 141 -2.82 6.58 -6.82
C VAL A 141 -3.10 7.98 -7.31
N ASN A 142 -4.39 8.29 -7.49
CA ASN A 142 -4.91 9.62 -7.74
C ASN A 142 -5.99 9.98 -6.70
N GLU A 143 -6.77 11.03 -6.94
CA GLU A 143 -7.79 11.53 -6.01
C GLU A 143 -9.01 10.60 -5.89
N GLU A 144 -9.23 9.73 -6.89
CA GLU A 144 -10.32 8.76 -6.90
C GLU A 144 -9.81 7.38 -6.46
N TYR A 145 -10.63 6.66 -5.68
CA TYR A 145 -10.26 5.29 -5.26
C TYR A 145 -10.12 4.37 -6.47
N ASP A 146 -8.97 3.71 -6.56
CA ASP A 146 -8.62 2.66 -7.51
C ASP A 146 -8.78 3.01 -9.00
N LYS A 147 -8.70 4.32 -9.34
CA LYS A 147 -8.87 4.85 -10.70
C LYS A 147 -7.59 5.39 -11.35
N GLY A 148 -6.46 5.32 -10.66
CA GLY A 148 -5.18 5.72 -11.24
C GLY A 148 -4.71 4.78 -12.34
N ALA A 149 -3.75 5.25 -13.15
CA ALA A 149 -3.23 4.47 -14.27
C ALA A 149 -2.63 3.15 -13.80
N VAL A 150 -3.02 2.06 -14.46
CA VAL A 150 -2.52 0.72 -14.19
C VAL A 150 -1.07 0.59 -14.62
N ILE A 151 -0.24 0.06 -13.72
CA ILE A 151 1.17 -0.27 -13.97
C ILE A 151 1.29 -1.72 -14.40
N PHE A 152 0.60 -2.62 -13.67
CA PHE A 152 0.69 -4.05 -13.88
C PHE A 152 -0.56 -4.76 -13.35
N GLN A 153 -0.97 -5.82 -14.03
CA GLN A 153 -1.99 -6.75 -13.55
C GLN A 153 -1.49 -8.19 -13.71
N LYS A 154 -1.84 -9.03 -12.75
CA LYS A 154 -1.63 -10.46 -12.82
C LYS A 154 -2.93 -11.18 -12.53
N GLU A 155 -3.33 -12.03 -13.47
CA GLU A 155 -4.50 -12.90 -13.35
C GLU A 155 -4.17 -14.15 -12.54
N HIS A 156 -5.19 -14.68 -11.87
CA HIS A 156 -5.19 -15.95 -11.18
C HIS A 156 -6.54 -16.65 -11.40
N THR A 157 -6.50 -17.89 -11.89
CA THR A 157 -7.69 -18.71 -12.05
C THR A 157 -8.11 -19.24 -10.67
N LEU A 158 -9.37 -19.01 -10.30
CA LEU A 158 -9.91 -19.46 -9.01
C LEU A 158 -10.30 -20.94 -9.10
N SER A 159 -9.89 -21.71 -8.11
CA SER A 159 -10.34 -23.08 -7.92
C SER A 159 -11.59 -23.13 -7.02
N PHE A 160 -12.42 -24.15 -7.17
CA PHE A 160 -13.62 -24.34 -6.33
C PHE A 160 -13.32 -24.57 -4.83
N SER A 161 -12.07 -24.78 -4.48
CA SER A 161 -11.60 -24.98 -3.08
C SER A 161 -11.15 -23.67 -2.42
N GLU A 162 -11.09 -22.56 -3.15
CA GLU A 162 -10.71 -21.25 -2.62
C GLU A 162 -11.94 -20.51 -2.09
N THR A 163 -12.36 -20.85 -0.87
CA THR A 163 -13.49 -20.20 -0.18
C THR A 163 -13.03 -19.35 1.00
#